data_25d6cab376806310a61196a8d9c62fbe
#
_entry.id   25d6cab376806310a61196a8d9c62fbe
#
_cell.length_a   1.000
_cell.length_b   1.000
_cell.length_c   1.000
_cell.angle_alpha   90.00
_cell.angle_beta   90.00
_cell.angle_gamma   90.00
#
_symmetry.space_group_name_H-M   'P 1'
#
loop_
_entity.id
_entity.type
_entity.pdbx_description
1 polymer ?
#
loop_
_entity_poly.entity_id
_entity_poly.type
_entity_poly.pdbx_seq_one_letter_code
_entity_poly.pdbx_strand_id
1 'polypeptide(L)'
;MIQAVPAILVATIMIPLVVGVLLLLAHWPARFARWLSLAASVATLACGIALTASYDSLPAPSSNAESPVQPRLRFGREWLTYGHGNAGTHTHDSKIHLEFQLGMDGISLSLILLTSLLTCSAMLISWSPIHDREREYYAALLILMGALNGAFCAFDLVLFYVFFEFTLLPLFFLVGIWGGPQRREAAVKFFLYTFAGSIITLAGLALLVMYAIQHSEIAYPFSIPELAAVLEVRRMPVSLQIGLLLAISLGFAIKVPLFPFHTWLPLAHVEAPTAGSVILAGVLLKLGAYGFLRICLPLFPDACYSIGTPLIGLLAVIGVIYGALCAYAQSDLKKLVAYSSISHLGFCMLGMFALNVEGITGSFLQIINHGLSTGALFLLVGMVYERYHTREIAQLGGIASKLPLISTAMVFTCLASMGLPGLNGFVGEFLSLVGMFKTNRPFAVVSTIGVILAALYLLSMLRRAFFGPVGPAPAHHDVGDIRRAESWAVVPLLVLCLAIGIYPKPLIDFVKPDVQALARLYDARRVEQNSQPVALSQTAAAPMTGEVRR
;
A
#
# COMPACT_ATOMS: atom_id res chain seq x y z
N MET A 1 29.02 -10.94 -6.85
CA MET A 1 27.63 -10.48 -6.98
C MET A 1 27.05 -10.09 -5.63
N ILE A 2 27.14 -10.93 -4.59
CA ILE A 2 26.58 -10.67 -3.24
C ILE A 2 27.09 -9.36 -2.62
N GLN A 3 28.37 -9.00 -2.78
CA GLN A 3 28.93 -7.75 -2.24
C GLN A 3 28.33 -6.47 -2.86
N ALA A 4 27.75 -6.55 -4.07
CA ALA A 4 27.13 -5.42 -4.75
C ALA A 4 25.65 -5.21 -4.38
N VAL A 5 25.00 -6.19 -3.75
CA VAL A 5 23.55 -6.14 -3.45
C VAL A 5 23.16 -4.95 -2.56
N PRO A 6 23.91 -4.60 -1.48
CA PRO A 6 23.60 -3.40 -0.69
C PRO A 6 23.67 -2.12 -1.51
N ALA A 7 24.66 -2.00 -2.39
CA ALA A 7 24.81 -0.82 -3.26
C ALA A 7 23.67 -0.71 -4.28
N ILE A 8 23.20 -1.84 -4.84
CA ILE A 8 22.06 -1.87 -5.75
C ILE A 8 20.76 -1.49 -5.01
N LEU A 9 20.58 -1.94 -3.75
CA LEU A 9 19.45 -1.54 -2.93
C LEU A 9 19.42 -0.02 -2.70
N VAL A 10 20.57 0.55 -2.29
CA VAL A 10 20.71 2.01 -2.13
C VAL A 10 20.46 2.73 -3.46
N ALA A 11 20.93 2.17 -4.59
CA ALA A 11 20.70 2.75 -5.92
C ALA A 11 19.22 2.86 -6.28
N THR A 12 18.35 1.94 -5.84
CA THR A 12 16.89 2.03 -6.08
C THR A 12 16.25 3.26 -5.43
N ILE A 13 16.88 3.82 -4.40
CA ILE A 13 16.43 5.02 -3.70
C ILE A 13 17.14 6.24 -4.26
N MET A 14 18.46 6.16 -4.39
CA MET A 14 19.29 7.32 -4.69
C MET A 14 19.24 7.76 -6.16
N ILE A 15 19.13 6.83 -7.13
CA ILE A 15 19.02 7.19 -8.54
C ILE A 15 17.83 8.15 -8.77
N PRO A 16 16.59 7.80 -8.40
CA PRO A 16 15.46 8.70 -8.63
C PRO A 16 15.55 9.98 -7.78
N LEU A 17 16.03 9.93 -6.53
CA LEU A 17 16.16 11.14 -5.70
C LEU A 17 17.20 12.11 -6.27
N VAL A 18 18.40 11.62 -6.59
CA VAL A 18 19.49 12.47 -7.09
C VAL A 18 19.12 13.07 -8.44
N VAL A 19 18.62 12.26 -9.38
CA VAL A 19 18.20 12.77 -10.69
C VAL A 19 17.04 13.76 -10.56
N GLY A 20 16.06 13.49 -9.69
CA GLY A 20 14.95 14.39 -9.41
C GLY A 20 15.43 15.74 -8.86
N VAL A 21 16.35 15.75 -7.90
CA VAL A 21 16.94 16.99 -7.35
C VAL A 21 17.78 17.72 -8.41
N LEU A 22 18.60 17.00 -9.19
CA LEU A 22 19.39 17.61 -10.28
C LEU A 22 18.50 18.29 -11.33
N LEU A 23 17.35 17.72 -11.65
CA LEU A 23 16.37 18.34 -12.55
C LEU A 23 15.79 19.64 -11.98
N LEU A 24 15.63 19.76 -10.64
CA LEU A 24 15.18 20.99 -10.02
C LEU A 24 16.26 22.08 -10.01
N LEU A 25 17.51 21.71 -9.76
CA LEU A 25 18.62 22.67 -9.59
C LEU A 25 19.14 23.22 -10.91
N ALA A 26 19.19 22.44 -11.98
CA ALA A 26 19.75 22.84 -13.26
C ALA A 26 18.67 23.16 -14.30
N HIS A 27 18.97 24.13 -15.19
CA HIS A 27 18.06 24.53 -16.27
C HIS A 27 18.23 23.62 -17.52
N TRP A 28 17.57 22.46 -17.48
CA TRP A 28 17.61 21.49 -18.58
C TRP A 28 16.48 21.75 -19.60
N PRO A 29 16.73 21.52 -20.91
CA PRO A 29 15.68 21.51 -21.92
C PRO A 29 14.61 20.46 -21.58
N ALA A 30 13.33 20.76 -21.85
CA ALA A 30 12.21 19.87 -21.54
C ALA A 30 12.38 18.45 -22.12
N ARG A 31 12.84 18.35 -23.38
CA ARG A 31 13.11 17.04 -24.01
C ARG A 31 14.17 16.24 -23.24
N PHE A 32 15.24 16.87 -22.81
CA PHE A 32 16.28 16.21 -22.03
C PHE A 32 15.76 15.75 -20.68
N ALA A 33 15.01 16.61 -19.97
CA ALA A 33 14.40 16.27 -18.68
C ALA A 33 13.48 15.04 -18.80
N ARG A 34 12.64 14.95 -19.83
CA ARG A 34 11.77 13.77 -20.09
C ARG A 34 12.57 12.48 -20.25
N TRP A 35 13.59 12.48 -21.15
CA TRP A 35 14.38 11.30 -21.42
C TRP A 35 15.24 10.87 -20.22
N LEU A 36 15.85 11.84 -19.53
CA LEU A 36 16.64 11.58 -18.33
C LEU A 36 15.78 10.97 -17.23
N SER A 37 14.57 11.47 -17.02
CA SER A 37 13.65 10.95 -16.03
C SER A 37 13.19 9.53 -16.36
N LEU A 38 12.86 9.27 -17.62
CA LEU A 38 12.52 7.91 -18.07
C LEU A 38 13.71 6.96 -17.91
N ALA A 39 14.91 7.38 -18.31
CA ALA A 39 16.13 6.58 -18.15
C ALA A 39 16.41 6.26 -16.67
N ALA A 40 16.26 7.24 -15.76
CA ALA A 40 16.42 7.04 -14.33
C ALA A 40 15.38 6.06 -13.77
N SER A 41 14.11 6.16 -14.17
CA SER A 41 13.07 5.24 -13.72
C SER A 41 13.28 3.81 -14.24
N VAL A 42 13.71 3.66 -15.50
CA VAL A 42 14.06 2.35 -16.08
C VAL A 42 15.29 1.76 -15.41
N ALA A 43 16.32 2.58 -15.12
CA ALA A 43 17.50 2.14 -14.38
C ALA A 43 17.13 1.65 -12.97
N THR A 44 16.22 2.34 -12.28
CA THR A 44 15.71 1.92 -10.97
C THR A 44 14.93 0.60 -11.06
N LEU A 45 14.10 0.44 -12.09
CA LEU A 45 13.41 -0.83 -12.36
C LEU A 45 14.40 -1.96 -12.64
N ALA A 46 15.44 -1.71 -13.43
CA ALA A 46 16.51 -2.68 -13.69
C ALA A 46 17.25 -3.07 -12.41
N CYS A 47 17.53 -2.14 -11.50
CA CYS A 47 18.07 -2.43 -10.17
C CYS A 47 17.14 -3.34 -9.37
N GLY A 48 15.83 -3.08 -9.36
CA GLY A 48 14.84 -3.94 -8.70
C GLY A 48 14.82 -5.36 -9.28
N ILE A 49 14.86 -5.51 -10.60
CA ILE A 49 14.94 -6.82 -11.29
C ILE A 49 16.26 -7.53 -10.93
N ALA A 50 17.38 -6.84 -10.89
CA ALA A 50 18.68 -7.40 -10.50
C ALA A 50 18.69 -7.88 -9.04
N LEU A 51 18.04 -7.14 -8.13
CA LEU A 51 17.83 -7.55 -6.74
C LEU A 51 16.99 -8.82 -6.66
N THR A 52 15.91 -8.91 -7.44
CA THR A 52 15.07 -10.11 -7.50
C THR A 52 15.83 -11.33 -8.01
N ALA A 53 16.62 -11.18 -9.06
CA ALA A 53 17.47 -12.25 -9.59
C ALA A 53 18.55 -12.71 -8.61
N SER A 54 18.98 -11.82 -7.71
CA SER A 54 19.98 -12.13 -6.68
C SER A 54 19.38 -12.61 -5.36
N TYR A 55 18.05 -12.56 -5.21
CA TYR A 55 17.36 -12.77 -3.93
C TYR A 55 17.58 -14.16 -3.34
N ASP A 56 17.51 -15.20 -4.17
CA ASP A 56 17.68 -16.57 -3.70
C ASP A 56 19.14 -16.92 -3.37
N SER A 57 20.10 -16.13 -3.86
CA SER A 57 21.51 -16.27 -3.49
C SER A 57 21.86 -15.67 -2.12
N LEU A 58 20.96 -14.88 -1.53
CA LEU A 58 21.13 -14.31 -0.20
C LEU A 58 20.83 -15.35 0.88
N PRO A 59 21.47 -15.24 2.06
CA PRO A 59 21.19 -16.13 3.18
C PRO A 59 19.70 -16.13 3.51
N ALA A 60 19.11 -17.32 3.63
CA ALA A 60 17.75 -17.44 4.14
C ALA A 60 17.71 -16.95 5.60
N PRO A 61 16.63 -16.30 6.04
CA PRO A 61 16.43 -15.99 7.45
C PRO A 61 16.52 -17.29 8.27
N SER A 62 17.15 -17.23 9.45
CA SER A 62 17.28 -18.41 10.30
C SER A 62 15.90 -18.89 10.74
N SER A 63 15.62 -20.19 10.63
CA SER A 63 14.35 -20.77 11.09
C SER A 63 14.11 -20.61 12.59
N ASN A 64 15.16 -20.33 13.35
CA ASN A 64 15.17 -20.17 14.80
C ASN A 64 15.28 -18.70 15.22
N ALA A 65 15.11 -17.74 14.31
CA ALA A 65 15.22 -16.34 14.70
C ALA A 65 14.01 -15.91 15.53
N GLU A 66 14.31 -15.20 16.60
CA GLU A 66 13.34 -14.71 17.59
C GLU A 66 12.39 -13.63 17.04
N SER A 67 12.73 -12.99 15.91
CA SER A 67 11.94 -11.91 15.33
C SER A 67 11.00 -12.38 14.23
N PRO A 68 9.72 -11.96 14.23
CA PRO A 68 8.79 -12.18 13.13
C PRO A 68 9.09 -11.33 11.88
N VAL A 69 10.02 -10.37 11.99
CA VAL A 69 10.47 -9.50 10.88
C VAL A 69 11.94 -9.80 10.59
N GLN A 70 12.20 -10.49 9.48
CA GLN A 70 13.54 -10.97 9.13
C GLN A 70 13.91 -10.64 7.69
N PRO A 71 14.50 -9.45 7.42
CA PRO A 71 14.97 -9.14 6.09
C PRO A 71 16.14 -10.06 5.69
N ARG A 72 16.15 -10.57 4.44
CA ARG A 72 17.26 -11.37 3.89
C ARG A 72 18.53 -10.55 3.72
N LEU A 73 18.39 -9.27 3.47
CA LEU A 73 19.48 -8.30 3.44
C LEU A 73 19.19 -7.23 4.49
N ARG A 74 20.17 -6.99 5.36
CA ARG A 74 20.17 -5.89 6.31
C ARG A 74 21.45 -5.10 6.11
N PHE A 75 21.31 -3.81 5.90
CA PHE A 75 22.41 -2.87 5.81
C PHE A 75 22.14 -1.74 6.77
N GLY A 76 22.98 -1.62 7.80
CA GLY A 76 22.90 -0.56 8.80
C GLY A 76 24.19 0.25 8.82
N ARG A 77 24.04 1.56 9.05
CA ARG A 77 25.15 2.46 9.36
C ARG A 77 24.72 3.36 10.51
N GLU A 78 25.50 3.37 11.58
CA GLU A 78 25.26 4.29 12.69
C GLU A 78 25.23 5.74 12.17
N TRP A 79 24.19 6.45 12.53
CA TRP A 79 24.00 7.85 12.16
C TRP A 79 24.26 8.77 13.32
N LEU A 80 23.67 8.48 14.49
CA LEU A 80 23.81 9.26 15.73
C LEU A 80 23.88 8.30 16.92
N THR A 81 24.84 8.60 17.83
CA THR A 81 24.93 7.93 19.13
C THR A 81 24.66 8.96 20.21
N TYR A 82 23.61 8.76 20.98
CA TYR A 82 23.26 9.63 22.11
C TYR A 82 23.50 8.89 23.43
N GLY A 83 24.34 9.45 24.30
CA GLY A 83 24.59 8.93 25.63
C GLY A 83 25.69 9.75 26.32
N HIS A 84 25.46 10.18 27.56
CA HIS A 84 26.50 10.79 28.40
C HIS A 84 27.23 9.67 29.14
N GLY A 85 28.42 9.32 28.68
CA GLY A 85 29.36 8.52 29.45
C GLY A 85 29.99 9.39 30.54
N ASN A 86 29.53 9.32 31.77
CA ASN A 86 30.33 9.76 32.90
C ASN A 86 31.42 8.71 33.13
N ALA A 87 32.65 9.07 32.77
CA ALA A 87 33.85 8.28 33.09
C ALA A 87 34.02 8.19 34.64
N GLY A 88 33.46 7.16 35.25
CA GLY A 88 33.73 6.98 36.70
C GLY A 88 32.84 6.06 37.51
N THR A 89 31.70 5.61 36.99
CA THR A 89 30.86 4.65 37.72
C THR A 89 30.42 3.51 36.80
N HIS A 90 30.61 2.27 37.22
CA HIS A 90 30.18 1.02 36.54
C HIS A 90 28.65 0.87 36.57
N THR A 91 27.91 1.87 36.05
CA THR A 91 26.48 1.79 35.78
C THR A 91 26.32 1.87 34.26
N HIS A 92 25.69 0.87 33.71
CA HIS A 92 25.40 0.64 32.29
C HIS A 92 25.35 1.92 31.46
N ASP A 93 26.36 2.11 30.59
CA ASP A 93 26.36 3.13 29.53
C ASP A 93 25.25 2.80 28.54
N SER A 94 24.04 3.26 28.78
CA SER A 94 22.91 3.11 27.88
C SER A 94 23.09 4.07 26.72
N LYS A 95 23.92 3.69 25.76
CA LYS A 95 24.04 4.42 24.49
C LYS A 95 22.87 4.05 23.60
N ILE A 96 22.07 5.04 23.24
CA ILE A 96 21.00 4.90 22.24
C ILE A 96 21.64 5.12 20.88
N HIS A 97 21.60 4.10 20.03
CA HIS A 97 22.11 4.16 18.66
C HIS A 97 20.96 4.38 17.68
N LEU A 98 21.06 5.44 16.88
CA LEU A 98 20.24 5.66 15.69
C LEU A 98 21.00 5.13 14.49
N GLU A 99 20.47 4.11 13.85
CA GLU A 99 21.03 3.53 12.63
C GLU A 99 20.19 3.92 11.41
N PHE A 100 20.89 4.26 10.34
CA PHE A 100 20.29 4.29 9.01
C PHE A 100 20.15 2.84 8.51
N GLN A 101 19.04 2.17 8.86
CA GLN A 101 18.86 0.77 8.58
C GLN A 101 17.95 0.54 7.38
N LEU A 102 18.56 0.07 6.29
CA LEU A 102 17.86 -0.43 5.11
C LEU A 102 17.83 -1.95 5.12
N GLY A 103 16.74 -2.50 4.63
CA GLY A 103 16.58 -3.94 4.50
C GLY A 103 15.77 -4.31 3.25
N MET A 104 15.76 -5.61 2.97
CA MET A 104 15.05 -6.17 1.84
C MET A 104 14.53 -7.56 2.18
N ASP A 105 13.25 -7.75 1.97
CA ASP A 105 12.56 -9.04 1.99
C ASP A 105 11.64 -9.18 0.75
N GLY A 106 10.92 -10.26 0.64
CA GLY A 106 10.03 -10.50 -0.50
C GLY A 106 8.92 -9.45 -0.64
N ILE A 107 8.39 -8.98 0.50
CA ILE A 107 7.36 -7.95 0.56
C ILE A 107 7.88 -6.60 0.04
N SER A 108 9.01 -6.13 0.59
CA SER A 108 9.64 -4.86 0.21
C SER A 108 10.02 -4.83 -1.26
N LEU A 109 10.66 -5.90 -1.74
CA LEU A 109 11.15 -5.98 -3.12
C LEU A 109 10.02 -6.00 -4.15
N SER A 110 8.92 -6.70 -3.85
CA SER A 110 7.73 -6.69 -4.71
C SER A 110 7.12 -5.29 -4.84
N LEU A 111 7.10 -4.51 -3.75
CA LEU A 111 6.60 -3.13 -3.75
C LEU A 111 7.54 -2.15 -4.47
N ILE A 112 8.86 -2.35 -4.38
CA ILE A 112 9.86 -1.58 -5.15
C ILE A 112 9.69 -1.83 -6.65
N LEU A 113 9.49 -3.08 -7.08
CA LEU A 113 9.22 -3.42 -8.47
C LEU A 113 7.92 -2.79 -8.97
N LEU A 114 6.84 -2.88 -8.19
CA LEU A 114 5.57 -2.24 -8.51
C LEU A 114 5.71 -0.73 -8.64
N THR A 115 6.40 -0.08 -7.70
CA THR A 115 6.65 1.37 -7.71
C THR A 115 7.41 1.78 -8.97
N SER A 116 8.47 1.05 -9.27
CA SER A 116 9.34 1.36 -10.41
C SER A 116 8.61 1.18 -11.73
N LEU A 117 7.86 0.11 -11.89
CA LEU A 117 7.06 -0.16 -13.09
C LEU A 117 5.97 0.90 -13.31
N LEU A 118 5.20 1.20 -12.26
CA LEU A 118 4.13 2.20 -12.35
C LEU A 118 4.67 3.61 -12.58
N THR A 119 5.86 3.93 -12.06
CA THR A 119 6.49 5.23 -12.34
C THR A 119 6.95 5.32 -13.80
N CYS A 120 7.50 4.25 -14.39
CA CYS A 120 7.78 4.20 -15.83
C CYS A 120 6.50 4.43 -16.65
N SER A 121 5.41 3.74 -16.31
CA SER A 121 4.11 3.92 -16.97
C SER A 121 3.57 5.35 -16.80
N ALA A 122 3.70 5.93 -15.61
CA ALA A 122 3.29 7.30 -15.31
C ALA A 122 4.08 8.34 -16.11
N MET A 123 5.37 8.12 -16.32
CA MET A 123 6.20 8.99 -17.17
C MET A 123 5.81 8.90 -18.64
N LEU A 124 5.57 7.70 -19.16
CA LEU A 124 5.18 7.48 -20.56
C LEU A 124 3.82 8.09 -20.89
N ILE A 125 2.82 7.97 -20.00
CA ILE A 125 1.51 8.57 -20.21
C ILE A 125 1.54 10.10 -20.15
N SER A 126 2.48 10.68 -19.43
CA SER A 126 2.64 12.14 -19.28
C SER A 126 3.32 12.81 -20.48
N TRP A 127 3.80 12.03 -21.45
CA TRP A 127 4.61 12.53 -22.55
C TRP A 127 3.91 13.57 -23.42
N SER A 128 2.60 13.39 -23.65
CA SER A 128 1.78 14.26 -24.49
C SER A 128 1.02 15.34 -23.73
N PRO A 129 0.41 15.08 -22.54
CA PRO A 129 -0.46 16.05 -21.90
C PRO A 129 0.24 17.13 -21.06
N ILE A 130 1.51 16.94 -20.72
CA ILE A 130 2.24 17.87 -19.86
C ILE A 130 3.16 18.74 -20.72
N HIS A 131 2.88 20.05 -20.75
CA HIS A 131 3.65 21.06 -21.48
C HIS A 131 4.18 22.18 -20.58
N ASP A 132 3.50 22.43 -19.45
CA ASP A 132 3.87 23.46 -18.50
C ASP A 132 4.77 22.90 -17.40
N ARG A 133 5.88 23.58 -17.14
CA ARG A 133 6.81 23.25 -16.04
C ARG A 133 7.22 21.76 -16.05
N GLU A 134 7.48 21.21 -17.21
CA GLU A 134 7.74 19.79 -17.42
C GLU A 134 8.87 19.26 -16.54
N ARG A 135 9.94 20.03 -16.38
CA ARG A 135 11.10 19.67 -15.58
C ARG A 135 10.72 19.39 -14.12
N GLU A 136 9.97 20.32 -13.51
CA GLU A 136 9.51 20.17 -12.13
C GLU A 136 8.51 19.01 -11.98
N TYR A 137 7.71 18.77 -13.00
CA TYR A 137 6.77 17.65 -13.04
C TYR A 137 7.49 16.29 -12.99
N TYR A 138 8.44 16.08 -13.89
CA TYR A 138 9.20 14.84 -13.93
C TYR A 138 10.12 14.68 -12.72
N ALA A 139 10.68 15.78 -12.20
CA ALA A 139 11.43 15.78 -10.95
C ALA A 139 10.57 15.32 -9.78
N ALA A 140 9.34 15.84 -9.65
CA ALA A 140 8.42 15.43 -8.60
C ALA A 140 8.06 13.94 -8.67
N LEU A 141 7.85 13.38 -9.86
CA LEU A 141 7.62 11.95 -10.05
C LEU A 141 8.83 11.09 -9.62
N LEU A 142 10.05 11.52 -9.95
CA LEU A 142 11.27 10.82 -9.52
C LEU A 142 11.49 10.91 -8.01
N ILE A 143 11.32 12.09 -7.42
CA ILE A 143 11.46 12.27 -5.97
C ILE A 143 10.42 11.41 -5.24
N LEU A 144 9.17 11.37 -5.74
CA LEU A 144 8.14 10.52 -5.19
C LEU A 144 8.50 9.03 -5.27
N MET A 145 9.04 8.58 -6.41
CA MET A 145 9.54 7.21 -6.60
C MET A 145 10.62 6.84 -5.57
N GLY A 146 11.62 7.71 -5.40
CA GLY A 146 12.70 7.48 -4.44
C GLY A 146 12.21 7.47 -2.99
N ALA A 147 11.27 8.37 -2.65
CA ALA A 147 10.64 8.40 -1.33
C ALA A 147 9.85 7.11 -1.03
N LEU A 148 9.07 6.61 -2.00
CA LEU A 148 8.32 5.36 -1.87
C LEU A 148 9.26 4.16 -1.72
N ASN A 149 10.29 4.05 -2.56
CA ASN A 149 11.29 2.98 -2.45
C ASN A 149 12.02 3.05 -1.11
N GLY A 150 12.37 4.25 -0.65
CA GLY A 150 12.98 4.46 0.67
C GLY A 150 12.10 3.97 1.80
N ALA A 151 10.81 4.26 1.76
CA ALA A 151 9.86 3.80 2.79
C ALA A 151 9.72 2.26 2.80
N PHE A 152 9.70 1.60 1.63
CA PHE A 152 9.63 0.13 1.54
C PHE A 152 10.91 -0.57 1.95
N CYS A 153 12.07 0.10 1.84
CA CYS A 153 13.36 -0.42 2.27
C CYS A 153 13.71 -0.09 3.73
N ALA A 154 12.97 0.82 4.39
CA ALA A 154 13.27 1.23 5.74
C ALA A 154 12.86 0.16 6.76
N PHE A 155 13.84 -0.35 7.52
CA PHE A 155 13.65 -1.26 8.65
C PHE A 155 13.95 -0.58 10.00
N ASP A 156 14.08 0.73 9.98
CA ASP A 156 14.15 1.63 11.13
C ASP A 156 12.91 2.52 11.16
N LEU A 157 12.32 2.73 12.34
CA LEU A 157 11.07 3.50 12.50
C LEU A 157 11.22 4.96 12.12
N VAL A 158 12.36 5.59 12.41
CA VAL A 158 12.61 7.00 12.08
C VAL A 158 12.77 7.15 10.58
N LEU A 159 13.57 6.28 9.97
CA LEU A 159 13.81 6.28 8.54
C LEU A 159 12.51 6.00 7.77
N PHE A 160 11.72 5.01 8.22
CA PHE A 160 10.41 4.72 7.67
C PHE A 160 9.51 5.95 7.72
N TYR A 161 9.41 6.60 8.89
CA TYR A 161 8.55 7.77 9.06
C TYR A 161 8.99 8.95 8.19
N VAL A 162 10.29 9.21 8.10
CA VAL A 162 10.84 10.28 7.24
C VAL A 162 10.43 10.05 5.79
N PHE A 163 10.65 8.87 5.23
CA PHE A 163 10.25 8.56 3.85
C PHE A 163 8.73 8.53 3.68
N PHE A 164 7.99 8.02 4.67
CA PHE A 164 6.53 7.98 4.68
C PHE A 164 5.93 9.37 4.53
N GLU A 165 6.44 10.37 5.28
CA GLU A 165 6.02 11.76 5.19
C GLU A 165 6.55 12.45 3.94
N PHE A 166 7.78 12.16 3.55
CA PHE A 166 8.38 12.78 2.38
C PHE A 166 7.60 12.49 1.08
N THR A 167 6.85 11.37 1.02
CA THR A 167 5.97 11.09 -0.13
C THR A 167 4.86 12.12 -0.32
N LEU A 168 4.46 12.84 0.72
CA LEU A 168 3.35 13.81 0.65
C LEU A 168 3.72 15.05 -0.15
N LEU A 169 4.95 15.53 -0.02
CA LEU A 169 5.39 16.79 -0.64
C LEU A 169 5.35 16.73 -2.19
N PRO A 170 6.00 15.76 -2.85
CA PRO A 170 5.94 15.67 -4.30
C PRO A 170 4.52 15.52 -4.83
N LEU A 171 3.69 14.72 -4.13
CA LEU A 171 2.31 14.50 -4.56
C LEU A 171 1.43 15.75 -4.35
N PHE A 172 1.63 16.49 -3.25
CA PHE A 172 0.96 17.78 -3.02
C PHE A 172 1.22 18.73 -4.19
N PHE A 173 2.46 18.85 -4.64
CA PHE A 173 2.80 19.69 -5.79
C PHE A 173 2.25 19.14 -7.11
N LEU A 174 2.31 17.81 -7.34
CA LEU A 174 1.75 17.18 -8.53
C LEU A 174 0.24 17.47 -8.66
N VAL A 175 -0.52 17.35 -7.58
CA VAL A 175 -1.95 17.65 -7.57
C VAL A 175 -2.19 19.15 -7.65
N GLY A 176 -1.48 19.95 -6.86
CA GLY A 176 -1.73 21.39 -6.71
C GLY A 176 -1.33 22.25 -7.91
N ILE A 177 -0.36 21.81 -8.71
CA ILE A 177 0.14 22.57 -9.88
C ILE A 177 -0.49 22.05 -11.18
N TRP A 178 -0.45 20.74 -11.45
CA TRP A 178 -0.91 20.12 -12.70
C TRP A 178 -2.28 19.46 -12.61
N GLY A 179 -2.98 19.65 -11.51
CA GLY A 179 -4.34 19.14 -11.31
C GLY A 179 -5.42 19.92 -12.03
N GLY A 180 -6.66 19.44 -11.90
CA GLY A 180 -7.87 20.01 -12.50
C GLY A 180 -8.34 21.34 -11.84
N PRO A 181 -9.58 21.72 -12.08
CA PRO A 181 -10.11 23.03 -11.61
C PRO A 181 -10.09 23.20 -10.09
N GLN A 182 -10.36 22.14 -9.31
CA GLN A 182 -10.40 22.18 -7.85
C GLN A 182 -9.08 21.70 -7.20
N ARG A 183 -7.97 21.73 -7.97
CA ARG A 183 -6.66 21.19 -7.57
C ARG A 183 -6.14 21.70 -6.22
N ARG A 184 -6.39 22.98 -5.89
CA ARG A 184 -5.91 23.57 -4.62
C ARG A 184 -6.63 22.96 -3.42
N GLU A 185 -7.96 22.86 -3.49
CA GLU A 185 -8.77 22.24 -2.45
C GLU A 185 -8.38 20.77 -2.27
N ALA A 186 -8.25 20.03 -3.38
CA ALA A 186 -7.85 18.63 -3.38
C ALA A 186 -6.47 18.42 -2.75
N ALA A 187 -5.48 19.22 -3.15
CA ALA A 187 -4.12 19.13 -2.62
C ALA A 187 -4.06 19.46 -1.12
N VAL A 188 -4.73 20.55 -0.69
CA VAL A 188 -4.76 20.95 0.72
C VAL A 188 -5.50 19.92 1.57
N LYS A 189 -6.68 19.44 1.13
CA LYS A 189 -7.43 18.42 1.84
C LYS A 189 -6.62 17.11 1.97
N PHE A 190 -6.01 16.64 0.88
CA PHE A 190 -5.13 15.49 0.90
C PHE A 190 -3.99 15.66 1.90
N PHE A 191 -3.26 16.77 1.81
CA PHE A 191 -2.09 17.03 2.66
C PHE A 191 -2.48 17.11 4.14
N LEU A 192 -3.43 17.98 4.49
CA LEU A 192 -3.83 18.18 5.89
C LEU A 192 -4.42 16.93 6.51
N TYR A 193 -5.22 16.18 5.74
CA TYR A 193 -5.86 14.96 6.23
C TYR A 193 -4.85 13.85 6.54
N THR A 194 -3.91 13.63 5.62
CA THR A 194 -2.87 12.61 5.79
C THR A 194 -1.83 13.02 6.84
N PHE A 195 -1.43 14.30 6.86
CA PHE A 195 -0.46 14.83 7.81
C PHE A 195 -0.99 14.82 9.25
N ALA A 196 -2.27 15.18 9.47
CA ALA A 196 -2.88 15.12 10.80
C ALA A 196 -2.86 13.68 11.38
N GLY A 197 -3.15 12.68 10.55
CA GLY A 197 -3.07 11.28 10.97
C GLY A 197 -1.65 10.82 11.28
N SER A 198 -0.69 11.25 10.47
CA SER A 198 0.71 10.82 10.65
C SER A 198 1.40 11.44 11.87
N ILE A 199 1.01 12.64 12.30
CA ILE A 199 1.49 13.20 13.58
C ILE A 199 1.09 12.31 14.76
N ILE A 200 -0.15 11.78 14.75
CA ILE A 200 -0.60 10.86 15.80
C ILE A 200 0.17 9.54 15.72
N THR A 201 0.44 9.06 14.50
CA THR A 201 1.32 7.89 14.29
C THR A 201 2.71 8.13 14.85
N LEU A 202 3.32 9.30 14.59
CA LEU A 202 4.63 9.65 15.12
C LEU A 202 4.64 9.64 16.65
N ALA A 203 3.63 10.25 17.27
CA ALA A 203 3.49 10.23 18.73
C ALA A 203 3.38 8.79 19.28
N GLY A 204 2.61 7.93 18.62
CA GLY A 204 2.51 6.51 18.97
C GLY A 204 3.84 5.77 18.82
N LEU A 205 4.59 6.01 17.74
CA LEU A 205 5.92 5.41 17.53
C LEU A 205 6.93 5.90 18.59
N ALA A 206 6.90 7.18 18.94
CA ALA A 206 7.77 7.72 19.99
C ALA A 206 7.47 7.08 21.36
N LEU A 207 6.18 6.94 21.72
CA LEU A 207 5.77 6.27 22.96
C LEU A 207 6.18 4.79 22.98
N LEU A 208 6.07 4.09 21.85
CA LEU A 208 6.54 2.71 21.71
C LEU A 208 8.03 2.57 21.99
N VAL A 209 8.84 3.42 21.37
CA VAL A 209 10.30 3.43 21.55
C VAL A 209 10.66 3.78 22.99
N MET A 210 10.00 4.79 23.59
CA MET A 210 10.20 5.14 25.00
C MET A 210 9.89 3.96 25.93
N TYR A 211 8.79 3.24 25.69
CA TYR A 211 8.45 2.04 26.46
C TYR A 211 9.52 0.96 26.31
N ALA A 212 9.99 0.69 25.09
CA ALA A 212 11.02 -0.31 24.85
C ALA A 212 12.34 0.03 25.58
N ILE A 213 12.80 1.28 25.55
CA ILE A 213 14.00 1.74 26.26
C ILE A 213 13.86 1.58 27.77
N GLN A 214 12.68 1.89 28.33
CA GLN A 214 12.46 1.83 29.78
C GLN A 214 12.34 0.40 30.33
N HIS A 215 11.87 -0.55 29.51
CA HIS A 215 11.54 -1.90 29.98
C HIS A 215 12.44 -3.00 29.42
N SER A 216 13.42 -2.65 28.56
CA SER A 216 14.34 -3.61 27.96
C SER A 216 15.72 -2.98 27.69
N GLU A 217 16.75 -3.82 27.74
CA GLU A 217 18.11 -3.44 27.33
C GLU A 217 18.24 -3.63 25.81
N ILE A 218 17.62 -2.71 25.04
CA ILE A 218 17.67 -2.74 23.59
C ILE A 218 18.73 -1.76 23.07
N ALA A 219 19.68 -2.26 22.28
CA ALA A 219 20.77 -1.44 21.74
C ALA A 219 20.28 -0.51 20.61
N TYR A 220 19.34 -0.99 19.79
CA TYR A 220 18.81 -0.27 18.64
C TYR A 220 17.28 -0.13 18.74
N PRO A 221 16.77 0.77 19.56
CA PRO A 221 15.34 0.86 19.89
C PRO A 221 14.46 1.37 18.74
N PHE A 222 15.05 1.80 17.65
CA PHE A 222 14.32 2.21 16.43
C PHE A 222 14.29 1.10 15.37
N SER A 223 15.08 0.03 15.52
CA SER A 223 15.11 -1.10 14.60
C SER A 223 13.83 -1.94 14.71
N ILE A 224 13.06 -2.05 13.63
CA ILE A 224 11.80 -2.81 13.60
C ILE A 224 12.05 -4.30 13.92
N PRO A 225 13.06 -4.99 13.34
CA PRO A 225 13.35 -6.38 13.70
C PRO A 225 13.72 -6.60 15.17
N GLU A 226 14.49 -5.69 15.76
CA GLU A 226 14.91 -5.81 17.15
C GLU A 226 13.77 -5.50 18.12
N LEU A 227 12.97 -4.47 17.82
CA LEU A 227 11.75 -4.19 18.57
C LEU A 227 10.81 -5.40 18.57
N ALA A 228 10.58 -5.99 17.39
CA ALA A 228 9.71 -7.15 17.27
C ALA A 228 10.24 -8.36 18.09
N ALA A 229 11.56 -8.61 18.08
CA ALA A 229 12.17 -9.68 18.86
C ALA A 229 12.04 -9.43 20.37
N VAL A 230 12.37 -8.22 20.82
CA VAL A 230 12.32 -7.87 22.25
C VAL A 230 10.89 -7.89 22.79
N LEU A 231 9.92 -7.36 22.04
CA LEU A 231 8.52 -7.32 22.45
C LEU A 231 7.82 -8.68 22.38
N GLU A 232 8.34 -9.63 21.62
CA GLU A 232 7.87 -11.03 21.67
C GLU A 232 8.25 -11.70 22.98
N VAL A 233 9.46 -11.44 23.48
CA VAL A 233 9.97 -11.98 24.75
C VAL A 233 9.40 -11.21 25.95
N ARG A 234 9.48 -9.89 25.91
CA ARG A 234 8.98 -8.98 26.97
C ARG A 234 7.68 -8.33 26.53
N ARG A 235 6.58 -9.07 26.70
CA ARG A 235 5.25 -8.63 26.25
C ARG A 235 4.78 -7.38 26.95
N MET A 236 4.31 -6.42 26.17
CA MET A 236 3.61 -5.24 26.70
C MET A 236 2.23 -5.62 27.27
N PRO A 237 1.73 -4.90 28.29
CA PRO A 237 0.32 -5.04 28.70
C PRO A 237 -0.63 -4.83 27.51
N VAL A 238 -1.66 -5.67 27.40
CA VAL A 238 -2.60 -5.63 26.24
C VAL A 238 -3.28 -4.27 26.10
N SER A 239 -3.62 -3.60 27.22
CA SER A 239 -4.20 -2.26 27.20
C SER A 239 -3.29 -1.21 26.55
N LEU A 240 -1.98 -1.29 26.81
CA LEU A 240 -0.99 -0.41 26.19
C LEU A 240 -0.83 -0.75 24.71
N GLN A 241 -0.75 -2.05 24.34
CA GLN A 241 -0.72 -2.46 22.93
C GLN A 241 -1.93 -1.92 22.18
N ILE A 242 -3.15 -1.96 22.75
CA ILE A 242 -4.36 -1.42 22.13
C ILE A 242 -4.24 0.08 21.90
N GLY A 243 -3.80 0.84 22.92
CA GLY A 243 -3.61 2.29 22.77
C GLY A 243 -2.61 2.65 21.69
N LEU A 244 -1.45 1.98 21.66
CA LEU A 244 -0.41 2.19 20.65
C LEU A 244 -0.86 1.74 19.26
N LEU A 245 -1.53 0.58 19.15
CA LEU A 245 -2.09 0.11 17.89
C LEU A 245 -3.06 1.13 17.31
N LEU A 246 -3.99 1.66 18.09
CA LEU A 246 -4.96 2.65 17.62
C LEU A 246 -4.28 3.96 17.20
N ALA A 247 -3.32 4.46 17.97
CA ALA A 247 -2.59 5.68 17.65
C ALA A 247 -1.75 5.52 16.36
N ILE A 248 -0.97 4.44 16.26
CA ILE A 248 -0.07 4.21 15.11
C ILE A 248 -0.89 3.85 13.87
N SER A 249 -1.92 3.04 14.01
CA SER A 249 -2.75 2.60 12.88
C SER A 249 -3.61 3.72 12.29
N LEU A 250 -3.87 4.82 13.00
CA LEU A 250 -4.71 5.90 12.49
C LEU A 250 -4.14 6.54 11.22
N GLY A 251 -2.84 6.87 11.20
CA GLY A 251 -2.22 7.42 9.99
C GLY A 251 -2.17 6.42 8.84
N PHE A 252 -1.97 5.14 9.15
CA PHE A 252 -2.02 4.09 8.14
C PHE A 252 -3.44 3.87 7.61
N ALA A 253 -4.46 3.89 8.48
CA ALA A 253 -5.87 3.78 8.10
C ALA A 253 -6.35 4.93 7.23
N ILE A 254 -5.86 6.16 7.49
CA ILE A 254 -6.08 7.31 6.62
C ILE A 254 -5.42 7.08 5.26
N LYS A 255 -4.20 6.59 5.21
CA LYS A 255 -3.44 6.39 3.97
C LYS A 255 -3.97 5.22 3.13
N VAL A 256 -4.47 4.13 3.75
CA VAL A 256 -5.16 2.99 3.07
C VAL A 256 -6.53 3.36 2.52
N PRO A 257 -7.09 4.45 2.81
CA PRO A 257 -8.42 5.02 3.02
C PRO A 257 -9.45 4.03 3.59
N LEU A 258 -9.17 3.50 4.76
CA LEU A 258 -10.12 2.67 5.50
C LEU A 258 -11.36 3.50 5.90
N PHE A 259 -12.57 2.92 5.82
CA PHE A 259 -13.77 3.60 6.31
C PHE A 259 -13.63 3.94 7.80
N PRO A 260 -13.99 5.15 8.28
CA PRO A 260 -14.55 6.32 7.55
C PRO A 260 -13.49 7.31 7.02
N PHE A 261 -12.21 7.00 7.09
CA PHE A 261 -11.09 7.91 6.79
C PHE A 261 -10.76 8.07 5.29
N HIS A 262 -11.70 7.75 4.40
CA HIS A 262 -11.50 7.69 2.95
C HIS A 262 -11.86 8.96 2.17
N THR A 263 -12.47 9.97 2.83
CA THR A 263 -13.14 11.08 2.12
C THR A 263 -12.21 12.00 1.33
N TRP A 264 -10.92 11.96 1.56
CA TRP A 264 -9.91 12.71 0.82
C TRP A 264 -9.60 12.09 -0.55
N LEU A 265 -9.72 10.75 -0.65
CA LEU A 265 -9.25 9.98 -1.78
C LEU A 265 -9.97 10.30 -3.10
N PRO A 266 -11.32 10.32 -3.18
CA PRO A 266 -12.00 10.59 -4.44
C PRO A 266 -11.68 11.99 -4.99
N LEU A 267 -11.60 13.01 -4.13
CA LEU A 267 -11.26 14.38 -4.55
C LEU A 267 -9.82 14.45 -5.06
N ALA A 268 -8.86 13.87 -4.32
CA ALA A 268 -7.46 13.84 -4.73
C ALA A 268 -7.27 13.15 -6.09
N HIS A 269 -7.93 12.00 -6.32
CA HIS A 269 -7.84 11.29 -7.59
C HIS A 269 -8.45 12.05 -8.75
N VAL A 270 -9.63 12.64 -8.57
CA VAL A 270 -10.33 13.35 -9.65
C VAL A 270 -9.52 14.54 -10.14
N GLU A 271 -8.91 15.26 -9.21
CA GLU A 271 -8.15 16.46 -9.53
C GLU A 271 -6.70 16.16 -9.96
N ALA A 272 -6.06 15.10 -9.46
CA ALA A 272 -4.69 14.77 -9.83
C ALA A 272 -4.51 14.58 -11.35
N PRO A 273 -3.36 14.93 -11.94
CA PRO A 273 -3.02 14.51 -13.30
C PRO A 273 -3.01 12.98 -13.40
N THR A 274 -3.13 12.43 -14.62
CA THR A 274 -3.23 10.97 -14.83
C THR A 274 -2.11 10.20 -14.12
N ALA A 275 -0.85 10.61 -14.30
CA ALA A 275 0.28 9.97 -13.62
C ALA A 275 0.21 10.09 -12.09
N GLY A 276 -0.25 11.24 -11.58
CA GLY A 276 -0.49 11.42 -10.15
C GLY A 276 -1.51 10.41 -9.61
N SER A 277 -2.61 10.19 -10.34
CA SER A 277 -3.62 9.18 -9.98
C SER A 277 -3.08 7.75 -10.04
N VAL A 278 -2.24 7.44 -11.04
CA VAL A 278 -1.60 6.12 -11.18
C VAL A 278 -0.71 5.82 -9.97
N ILE A 279 0.17 6.74 -9.59
CA ILE A 279 1.07 6.53 -8.44
C ILE A 279 0.30 6.56 -7.12
N LEU A 280 -0.68 7.46 -6.98
CA LEU A 280 -1.52 7.53 -5.78
C LEU A 280 -2.25 6.20 -5.55
N ALA A 281 -3.02 5.72 -6.56
CA ALA A 281 -3.76 4.46 -6.45
C ALA A 281 -2.85 3.23 -6.45
N GLY A 282 -1.83 3.24 -7.31
CA GLY A 282 -0.98 2.07 -7.53
C GLY A 282 -0.01 1.78 -6.39
N VAL A 283 0.51 2.82 -5.73
CA VAL A 283 1.61 2.67 -4.75
C VAL A 283 1.35 3.37 -3.42
N LEU A 284 0.94 4.65 -3.42
CA LEU A 284 0.87 5.42 -2.17
C LEU A 284 -0.10 4.83 -1.16
N LEU A 285 -1.26 4.32 -1.61
CA LEU A 285 -2.22 3.66 -0.73
C LEU A 285 -1.62 2.39 -0.09
N LYS A 286 -0.72 1.69 -0.81
CA LYS A 286 -0.05 0.48 -0.33
C LYS A 286 0.94 0.77 0.78
N LEU A 287 1.46 1.98 0.84
CA LEU A 287 2.35 2.39 1.92
C LEU A 287 1.65 2.34 3.30
N GLY A 288 0.35 2.67 3.34
CA GLY A 288 -0.45 2.49 4.56
C GLY A 288 -0.65 1.01 4.91
N ALA A 289 -1.01 0.16 3.93
CA ALA A 289 -1.14 -1.28 4.13
C ALA A 289 0.20 -1.92 4.55
N TYR A 290 1.32 -1.47 3.97
CA TYR A 290 2.66 -1.87 4.37
C TYR A 290 2.98 -1.49 5.82
N GLY A 291 2.55 -0.29 6.27
CA GLY A 291 2.68 0.13 7.67
C GLY A 291 1.96 -0.81 8.64
N PHE A 292 0.73 -1.24 8.31
CA PHE A 292 0.05 -2.29 9.09
C PHE A 292 0.82 -3.59 9.10
N LEU A 293 1.26 -4.07 7.94
CA LEU A 293 1.95 -5.34 7.78
C LEU A 293 3.33 -5.35 8.47
N ARG A 294 4.07 -4.24 8.38
CA ARG A 294 5.46 -4.12 8.85
C ARG A 294 5.59 -3.68 10.31
N ILE A 295 4.64 -2.88 10.80
CA ILE A 295 4.72 -2.26 12.13
C ILE A 295 3.60 -2.80 13.03
N CYS A 296 2.32 -2.68 12.62
CA CYS A 296 1.22 -3.03 13.52
C CYS A 296 1.16 -4.52 13.82
N LEU A 297 1.22 -5.38 12.81
CA LEU A 297 1.09 -6.82 13.00
C LEU A 297 2.23 -7.42 13.85
N PRO A 298 3.52 -7.14 13.60
CA PRO A 298 4.59 -7.76 14.37
C PRO A 298 4.79 -7.17 15.76
N LEU A 299 4.45 -5.88 15.98
CA LEU A 299 4.74 -5.21 17.26
C LEU A 299 3.57 -5.25 18.26
N PHE A 300 2.34 -5.48 17.81
CA PHE A 300 1.14 -5.48 18.65
C PHE A 300 0.26 -6.72 18.46
N PRO A 301 0.82 -7.94 18.57
CA PRO A 301 0.08 -9.16 18.21
C PRO A 301 -1.17 -9.39 19.06
N ASP A 302 -1.11 -9.14 20.38
CA ASP A 302 -2.26 -9.35 21.28
C ASP A 302 -3.37 -8.31 21.01
N ALA A 303 -3.01 -7.06 20.72
CA ALA A 303 -3.98 -6.02 20.34
C ALA A 303 -4.57 -6.29 18.95
N CYS A 304 -3.78 -6.74 17.98
CA CYS A 304 -4.28 -7.11 16.65
C CYS A 304 -5.29 -8.26 16.74
N TYR A 305 -5.05 -9.22 17.61
CA TYR A 305 -5.97 -10.33 17.83
C TYR A 305 -7.24 -9.89 18.57
N SER A 306 -7.11 -9.14 19.69
CA SER A 306 -8.21 -8.78 20.57
C SER A 306 -9.14 -7.70 20.01
N ILE A 307 -8.58 -6.62 19.46
CA ILE A 307 -9.33 -5.47 18.92
C ILE A 307 -9.13 -5.28 17.41
N GLY A 308 -7.97 -5.64 16.86
CA GLY A 308 -7.66 -5.42 15.45
C GLY A 308 -8.59 -6.19 14.53
N THR A 309 -8.73 -7.51 14.70
CA THR A 309 -9.63 -8.33 13.89
C THR A 309 -11.10 -7.86 14.00
N PRO A 310 -11.72 -7.64 15.17
CA PRO A 310 -13.11 -7.18 15.22
C PRO A 310 -13.28 -5.74 14.72
N LEU A 311 -12.43 -4.80 15.10
CA LEU A 311 -12.59 -3.39 14.73
C LEU A 311 -12.18 -3.11 13.29
N ILE A 312 -10.91 -3.39 12.95
CA ILE A 312 -10.37 -3.09 11.60
C ILE A 312 -11.01 -4.01 10.58
N GLY A 313 -11.28 -5.28 10.94
CA GLY A 313 -12.04 -6.21 10.11
C GLY A 313 -13.45 -5.71 9.81
N LEU A 314 -14.17 -5.18 10.81
CA LEU A 314 -15.50 -4.57 10.60
C LEU A 314 -15.42 -3.34 9.68
N LEU A 315 -14.47 -2.44 9.92
CA LEU A 315 -14.28 -1.26 9.06
C LEU A 315 -13.90 -1.65 7.62
N ALA A 316 -13.16 -2.74 7.46
CA ALA A 316 -12.83 -3.31 6.15
C ALA A 316 -14.10 -3.84 5.44
N VAL A 317 -14.93 -4.60 6.13
CA VAL A 317 -16.23 -5.08 5.59
C VAL A 317 -17.12 -3.91 5.14
N ILE A 318 -17.25 -2.88 6.00
CA ILE A 318 -18.00 -1.67 5.64
C ILE A 318 -17.38 -1.01 4.41
N GLY A 319 -16.04 -0.88 4.36
CA GLY A 319 -15.30 -0.31 3.23
C GLY A 319 -15.56 -1.07 1.92
N VAL A 320 -15.56 -2.41 1.96
CA VAL A 320 -15.87 -3.27 0.81
C VAL A 320 -17.25 -2.94 0.22
N ILE A 321 -18.28 -2.94 1.05
CA ILE A 321 -19.67 -2.75 0.58
C ILE A 321 -19.94 -1.28 0.24
N TYR A 322 -19.60 -0.37 1.15
CA TYR A 322 -19.82 1.07 0.98
C TYR A 322 -19.05 1.62 -0.22
N GLY A 323 -17.75 1.26 -0.36
CA GLY A 323 -16.93 1.69 -1.48
C GLY A 323 -17.50 1.25 -2.84
N ALA A 324 -17.97 0.00 -2.93
CA ALA A 324 -18.58 -0.54 -4.14
C ALA A 324 -19.92 0.15 -4.49
N LEU A 325 -20.78 0.40 -3.49
CA LEU A 325 -22.04 1.13 -3.70
C LEU A 325 -21.78 2.58 -4.13
N CYS A 326 -20.81 3.25 -3.50
CA CYS A 326 -20.41 4.60 -3.92
C CYS A 326 -19.84 4.60 -5.35
N ALA A 327 -19.04 3.61 -5.74
CA ALA A 327 -18.53 3.47 -7.11
C ALA A 327 -19.68 3.30 -8.12
N TYR A 328 -20.67 2.46 -7.81
CA TYR A 328 -21.84 2.26 -8.66
C TYR A 328 -22.66 3.53 -8.90
N ALA A 329 -22.74 4.41 -7.91
CA ALA A 329 -23.50 5.66 -7.97
C ALA A 329 -22.79 6.79 -8.76
N GLN A 330 -21.54 6.60 -9.21
CA GLN A 330 -20.81 7.66 -9.89
C GLN A 330 -21.21 7.85 -11.34
N SER A 331 -21.22 9.10 -11.78
CA SER A 331 -21.38 9.52 -13.18
C SER A 331 -20.03 9.81 -13.89
N ASP A 332 -18.95 9.99 -13.13
CA ASP A 332 -17.60 10.28 -13.63
C ASP A 332 -16.74 9.00 -13.58
N LEU A 333 -16.08 8.65 -14.70
CA LEU A 333 -15.23 7.46 -14.81
C LEU A 333 -14.11 7.46 -13.76
N LYS A 334 -13.48 8.60 -13.51
CA LYS A 334 -12.35 8.71 -12.61
C LYS A 334 -12.77 8.60 -11.14
N LYS A 335 -13.95 9.15 -10.80
CA LYS A 335 -14.57 8.99 -9.48
C LYS A 335 -14.95 7.54 -9.21
N LEU A 336 -15.52 6.87 -10.21
CA LEU A 336 -15.90 5.45 -10.11
C LEU A 336 -14.68 4.60 -9.75
N VAL A 337 -13.57 4.75 -10.49
CA VAL A 337 -12.32 4.02 -10.23
C VAL A 337 -11.73 4.41 -8.86
N ALA A 338 -11.85 5.67 -8.43
CA ALA A 338 -11.37 6.08 -7.11
C ALA A 338 -12.16 5.41 -5.97
N TYR A 339 -13.48 5.35 -6.06
CA TYR A 339 -14.31 4.66 -5.05
C TYR A 339 -14.14 3.14 -5.08
N SER A 340 -13.88 2.54 -6.25
CA SER A 340 -13.58 1.10 -6.33
C SER A 340 -12.33 0.74 -5.53
N SER A 341 -11.33 1.64 -5.46
CA SER A 341 -10.13 1.43 -4.65
C SER A 341 -10.43 1.28 -3.15
N ILE A 342 -11.44 1.97 -2.62
CA ILE A 342 -11.87 1.82 -1.22
C ILE A 342 -12.39 0.41 -0.97
N SER A 343 -13.18 -0.14 -1.91
CA SER A 343 -13.69 -1.50 -1.84
C SER A 343 -12.56 -2.53 -1.90
N HIS A 344 -11.68 -2.45 -2.90
CA HIS A 344 -10.59 -3.42 -3.08
C HIS A 344 -9.55 -3.39 -1.95
N LEU A 345 -9.25 -2.20 -1.40
CA LEU A 345 -8.40 -2.09 -0.22
C LEU A 345 -9.10 -2.57 1.06
N GLY A 346 -10.43 -2.54 1.09
CA GLY A 346 -11.21 -3.24 2.11
C GLY A 346 -10.89 -4.74 2.12
N PHE A 347 -10.79 -5.42 0.96
CA PHE A 347 -10.36 -6.82 0.89
C PHE A 347 -8.91 -7.01 1.35
N CYS A 348 -8.00 -6.06 1.06
CA CYS A 348 -6.64 -6.12 1.60
C CYS A 348 -6.65 -6.13 3.13
N MET A 349 -7.37 -5.19 3.75
CA MET A 349 -7.42 -5.08 5.20
C MET A 349 -8.16 -6.26 5.84
N LEU A 350 -9.22 -6.76 5.19
CA LEU A 350 -9.94 -7.95 5.61
C LEU A 350 -9.03 -9.18 5.69
N GLY A 351 -8.27 -9.44 4.62
CA GLY A 351 -7.31 -10.54 4.56
C GLY A 351 -6.19 -10.38 5.58
N MET A 352 -5.66 -9.17 5.76
CA MET A 352 -4.58 -8.88 6.69
C MET A 352 -4.99 -9.18 8.14
N PHE A 353 -6.18 -8.74 8.55
CA PHE A 353 -6.72 -8.94 9.89
C PHE A 353 -7.45 -10.28 10.07
N ALA A 354 -7.36 -11.18 9.10
CA ALA A 354 -7.65 -12.59 9.31
C ALA A 354 -6.55 -13.28 10.14
N LEU A 355 -5.35 -12.69 10.20
CA LEU A 355 -4.22 -13.11 11.04
C LEU A 355 -3.86 -14.59 10.85
N ASN A 356 -3.91 -15.08 9.60
CA ASN A 356 -3.50 -16.42 9.20
C ASN A 356 -2.79 -16.38 7.84
N VAL A 357 -2.14 -17.48 7.46
CA VAL A 357 -1.30 -17.54 6.25
C VAL A 357 -2.09 -17.18 5.00
N GLU A 358 -3.30 -17.72 4.84
CA GLU A 358 -4.12 -17.48 3.64
C GLU A 358 -4.55 -16.02 3.54
N GLY A 359 -5.03 -15.45 4.65
CA GLY A 359 -5.50 -14.07 4.69
C GLY A 359 -4.37 -13.06 4.45
N ILE A 360 -3.22 -13.22 5.12
CA ILE A 360 -2.07 -12.33 4.94
C ILE A 360 -1.50 -12.46 3.51
N THR A 361 -1.40 -13.69 2.97
CA THR A 361 -1.00 -13.91 1.58
C THR A 361 -1.98 -13.24 0.61
N GLY A 362 -3.29 -13.45 0.82
CA GLY A 362 -4.34 -12.84 0.00
C GLY A 362 -4.30 -11.31 0.03
N SER A 363 -4.13 -10.74 1.23
CA SER A 363 -3.94 -9.30 1.42
C SER A 363 -2.76 -8.76 0.62
N PHE A 364 -1.60 -9.40 0.75
CA PHE A 364 -0.39 -8.97 0.03
C PHE A 364 -0.56 -9.09 -1.49
N LEU A 365 -1.10 -10.20 -1.98
CA LEU A 365 -1.40 -10.34 -3.41
C LEU A 365 -2.38 -9.27 -3.90
N GLN A 366 -3.41 -8.96 -3.11
CA GLN A 366 -4.36 -7.92 -3.47
C GLN A 366 -3.73 -6.52 -3.47
N ILE A 367 -2.75 -6.26 -2.61
CA ILE A 367 -1.93 -5.03 -2.65
C ILE A 367 -1.26 -4.88 -4.02
N ILE A 368 -0.60 -5.92 -4.52
CA ILE A 368 0.08 -5.90 -5.83
C ILE A 368 -0.95 -5.85 -6.98
N ASN A 369 -1.96 -6.71 -6.92
CA ASN A 369 -2.98 -6.83 -7.96
C ASN A 369 -3.77 -5.54 -8.18
N HIS A 370 -4.21 -4.90 -7.09
CA HIS A 370 -4.87 -3.61 -7.15
C HIS A 370 -3.93 -2.52 -7.70
N GLY A 371 -2.63 -2.58 -7.38
CA GLY A 371 -1.64 -1.67 -7.96
C GLY A 371 -1.59 -1.76 -9.48
N LEU A 372 -1.55 -2.98 -10.01
CA LEU A 372 -1.49 -3.24 -11.45
C LEU A 372 -2.81 -2.91 -12.15
N SER A 373 -3.93 -3.48 -11.71
CA SER A 373 -5.22 -3.31 -12.35
C SER A 373 -5.76 -1.89 -12.24
N THR A 374 -5.72 -1.28 -11.06
CA THR A 374 -6.21 0.10 -10.87
C THR A 374 -5.25 1.13 -11.49
N GLY A 375 -3.93 0.87 -11.48
CA GLY A 375 -2.97 1.66 -12.24
C GLY A 375 -3.31 1.68 -13.73
N ALA A 376 -3.59 0.51 -14.32
CA ALA A 376 -4.03 0.39 -15.71
C ALA A 376 -5.39 1.08 -15.96
N LEU A 377 -6.38 0.96 -15.05
CA LEU A 377 -7.65 1.67 -15.15
C LEU A 377 -7.46 3.18 -15.22
N PHE A 378 -6.63 3.76 -14.33
CA PHE A 378 -6.36 5.20 -14.36
C PHE A 378 -5.61 5.65 -15.61
N LEU A 379 -4.67 4.83 -16.14
CA LEU A 379 -4.04 5.11 -17.44
C LEU A 379 -5.08 5.17 -18.56
N LEU A 380 -5.95 4.17 -18.64
CA LEU A 380 -6.96 4.07 -19.69
C LEU A 380 -8.02 5.18 -19.57
N VAL A 381 -8.48 5.52 -18.37
CA VAL A 381 -9.37 6.67 -18.14
C VAL A 381 -8.67 7.98 -18.55
N GLY A 382 -7.38 8.12 -18.28
CA GLY A 382 -6.57 9.24 -18.74
C GLY A 382 -6.51 9.33 -20.26
N MET A 383 -6.29 8.20 -20.96
CA MET A 383 -6.29 8.13 -22.44
C MET A 383 -7.63 8.53 -23.05
N VAL A 384 -8.75 8.13 -22.44
CA VAL A 384 -10.09 8.54 -22.87
C VAL A 384 -10.26 10.05 -22.67
N TYR A 385 -9.84 10.58 -21.52
CA TYR A 385 -9.94 12.00 -21.21
C TYR A 385 -9.11 12.88 -22.16
N GLU A 386 -7.89 12.46 -22.53
CA GLU A 386 -7.04 13.19 -23.48
C GLU A 386 -7.68 13.29 -24.89
N ARG A 387 -8.59 12.38 -25.24
CA ARG A 387 -9.25 12.34 -26.54
C ARG A 387 -10.57 13.10 -26.56
N TYR A 388 -11.35 12.98 -25.50
CA TYR A 388 -12.71 13.51 -25.47
C TYR A 388 -12.90 14.69 -24.52
N HIS A 389 -11.89 15.03 -23.71
CA HIS A 389 -11.90 16.10 -22.70
C HIS A 389 -13.10 16.04 -21.73
N THR A 390 -13.72 14.87 -21.62
CA THR A 390 -14.80 14.58 -20.67
C THR A 390 -14.61 13.22 -20.01
N ARG A 391 -15.11 13.08 -18.78
CA ARG A 391 -15.12 11.84 -18.01
C ARG A 391 -16.56 11.43 -17.64
N GLU A 392 -17.53 12.25 -18.01
CA GLU A 392 -18.95 12.02 -17.75
C GLU A 392 -19.45 10.83 -18.58
N ILE A 393 -19.90 9.76 -17.89
CA ILE A 393 -20.34 8.52 -18.51
C ILE A 393 -21.51 8.77 -19.48
N ALA A 394 -22.39 9.73 -19.17
CA ALA A 394 -23.53 10.06 -20.03
C ALA A 394 -23.14 10.73 -21.36
N GLN A 395 -21.98 11.40 -21.40
CA GLN A 395 -21.46 12.02 -22.63
C GLN A 395 -20.63 11.06 -23.47
N LEU A 396 -20.13 10.01 -22.86
CA LEU A 396 -19.41 8.92 -23.50
C LEU A 396 -20.42 7.86 -23.92
N GLY A 397 -20.18 7.08 -24.85
CA GLY A 397 -21.03 5.99 -25.31
C GLY A 397 -20.48 5.47 -26.60
N GLY A 398 -20.51 4.15 -26.84
CA GLY A 398 -20.03 3.56 -28.06
C GLY A 398 -18.53 3.80 -28.35
N ILE A 399 -17.72 4.12 -27.37
CA ILE A 399 -16.26 4.35 -27.51
C ILE A 399 -15.58 3.18 -28.21
N ALA A 400 -16.06 1.96 -27.99
CA ALA A 400 -15.47 0.74 -28.58
C ALA A 400 -15.47 0.75 -30.12
N SER A 401 -16.41 1.44 -30.74
CA SER A 401 -16.46 1.58 -32.21
C SER A 401 -15.39 2.55 -32.76
N LYS A 402 -14.93 3.50 -31.92
CA LYS A 402 -13.94 4.51 -32.30
C LYS A 402 -12.53 4.18 -31.79
N LEU A 403 -12.42 3.59 -30.60
CA LEU A 403 -11.16 3.26 -29.92
C LEU A 403 -11.12 1.77 -29.54
N PRO A 404 -11.03 0.84 -30.51
CA PRO A 404 -11.13 -0.60 -30.23
C PRO A 404 -10.00 -1.13 -29.34
N LEU A 405 -8.76 -0.65 -29.48
CA LEU A 405 -7.63 -1.13 -28.67
C LEU A 405 -7.73 -0.65 -27.21
N ILE A 406 -8.03 0.64 -27.01
CA ILE A 406 -8.27 1.19 -25.65
C ILE A 406 -9.45 0.47 -25.00
N SER A 407 -10.52 0.20 -25.74
CA SER A 407 -11.70 -0.49 -25.22
C SER A 407 -11.40 -1.95 -24.87
N THR A 408 -10.62 -2.66 -25.68
CA THR A 408 -10.18 -4.02 -25.38
C THR A 408 -9.35 -4.05 -24.09
N ALA A 409 -8.38 -3.13 -23.95
CA ALA A 409 -7.59 -2.99 -22.73
C ALA A 409 -8.46 -2.64 -21.51
N MET A 410 -9.46 -1.76 -21.68
CA MET A 410 -10.40 -1.40 -20.62
C MET A 410 -11.26 -2.59 -20.19
N VAL A 411 -11.81 -3.35 -21.11
CA VAL A 411 -12.58 -4.56 -20.81
C VAL A 411 -11.71 -5.56 -20.05
N PHE A 412 -10.50 -5.85 -20.53
CA PHE A 412 -9.56 -6.75 -19.87
C PHE A 412 -9.27 -6.29 -18.43
N THR A 413 -8.97 -5.01 -18.25
CA THR A 413 -8.62 -4.46 -16.94
C THR A 413 -9.81 -4.45 -15.97
N CYS A 414 -11.03 -4.20 -16.47
CA CYS A 414 -12.26 -4.33 -15.70
C CYS A 414 -12.48 -5.78 -15.25
N LEU A 415 -12.29 -6.76 -16.13
CA LEU A 415 -12.38 -8.19 -15.80
C LEU A 415 -11.34 -8.60 -14.75
N ALA A 416 -10.12 -8.06 -14.86
CA ALA A 416 -9.07 -8.28 -13.88
C ALA A 416 -9.43 -7.65 -12.51
N SER A 417 -9.99 -6.44 -12.52
CA SER A 417 -10.36 -5.73 -11.30
C SER A 417 -11.59 -6.32 -10.59
N MET A 418 -12.57 -6.87 -11.34
CA MET A 418 -13.74 -7.51 -10.73
C MET A 418 -13.48 -8.92 -10.17
N GLY A 419 -12.25 -9.42 -10.28
CA GLY A 419 -11.91 -10.73 -9.74
C GLY A 419 -12.35 -11.90 -10.61
N LEU A 420 -12.25 -11.79 -11.96
CA LEU A 420 -12.52 -12.92 -12.85
C LEU A 420 -11.45 -14.02 -12.64
N PRO A 421 -11.85 -15.31 -12.42
CA PRO A 421 -10.90 -16.41 -12.34
C PRO A 421 -9.99 -16.47 -13.59
N GLY A 422 -8.69 -16.68 -13.35
CA GLY A 422 -7.66 -16.60 -14.40
C GLY A 422 -7.02 -15.24 -14.56
N LEU A 423 -7.49 -14.20 -13.83
CA LEU A 423 -6.88 -12.88 -13.73
C LEU A 423 -6.48 -12.57 -12.29
N ASN A 424 -5.54 -11.65 -12.14
CA ASN A 424 -4.85 -11.38 -10.87
C ASN A 424 -5.78 -11.01 -9.70
N GLY A 425 -6.82 -10.21 -9.93
CA GLY A 425 -7.73 -9.75 -8.87
C GLY A 425 -8.39 -10.89 -8.10
N PHE A 426 -8.79 -11.96 -8.80
CA PHE A 426 -9.40 -13.14 -8.19
C PHE A 426 -8.51 -13.76 -7.10
N VAL A 427 -7.23 -13.93 -7.36
CA VAL A 427 -6.33 -14.65 -6.44
C VAL A 427 -6.21 -13.95 -5.09
N GLY A 428 -6.04 -12.62 -5.11
CA GLY A 428 -5.90 -11.83 -3.89
C GLY A 428 -7.18 -11.77 -3.06
N GLU A 429 -8.33 -11.46 -3.69
CA GLU A 429 -9.62 -11.35 -3.01
C GLU A 429 -10.10 -12.70 -2.49
N PHE A 430 -9.98 -13.74 -3.29
CA PHE A 430 -10.38 -15.09 -2.89
C PHE A 430 -9.60 -15.58 -1.67
N LEU A 431 -8.26 -15.45 -1.67
CA LEU A 431 -7.46 -15.85 -0.51
C LEU A 431 -7.75 -14.98 0.73
N SER A 432 -8.03 -13.70 0.56
CA SER A 432 -8.44 -12.82 1.66
C SER A 432 -9.76 -13.28 2.28
N LEU A 433 -10.74 -13.64 1.45
CA LEU A 433 -12.02 -14.19 1.90
C LEU A 433 -11.86 -15.55 2.59
N VAL A 434 -11.06 -16.47 2.03
CA VAL A 434 -10.77 -17.78 2.63
C VAL A 434 -10.10 -17.62 3.99
N GLY A 435 -9.10 -16.72 4.09
CA GLY A 435 -8.45 -16.43 5.36
C GLY A 435 -9.43 -15.88 6.41
N MET A 436 -10.25 -14.90 6.02
CA MET A 436 -11.26 -14.34 6.93
C MET A 436 -12.35 -15.36 7.28
N PHE A 437 -12.75 -16.24 6.38
CA PHE A 437 -13.74 -17.27 6.65
C PHE A 437 -13.29 -18.25 7.76
N LYS A 438 -11.98 -18.53 7.83
CA LYS A 438 -11.39 -19.35 8.91
C LYS A 438 -11.41 -18.63 10.26
N THR A 439 -11.33 -17.29 10.28
CA THR A 439 -11.23 -16.49 11.49
C THR A 439 -12.59 -15.94 11.93
N ASN A 440 -13.36 -15.34 11.00
CA ASN A 440 -14.65 -14.71 11.24
C ASN A 440 -15.59 -14.93 10.04
N ARG A 441 -16.40 -15.98 10.09
CA ARG A 441 -17.32 -16.35 9.00
C ARG A 441 -18.30 -15.25 8.60
N PRO A 442 -18.99 -14.55 9.53
CA PRO A 442 -19.88 -13.45 9.19
C PRO A 442 -19.21 -12.36 8.35
N PHE A 443 -17.97 -11.95 8.69
CA PHE A 443 -17.25 -10.92 7.94
C PHE A 443 -16.93 -11.40 6.52
N ALA A 444 -16.49 -12.65 6.35
CA ALA A 444 -16.23 -13.20 5.03
C ALA A 444 -17.48 -13.29 4.16
N VAL A 445 -18.59 -13.80 4.72
CA VAL A 445 -19.87 -13.94 3.99
C VAL A 445 -20.40 -12.59 3.52
N VAL A 446 -20.43 -11.58 4.40
CA VAL A 446 -20.87 -10.23 4.01
C VAL A 446 -19.93 -9.63 2.96
N SER A 447 -18.61 -9.78 3.11
CA SER A 447 -17.64 -9.25 2.15
C SER A 447 -17.75 -9.89 0.76
N THR A 448 -18.24 -11.13 0.64
CA THR A 448 -18.47 -11.77 -0.66
C THR A 448 -19.46 -10.99 -1.54
N ILE A 449 -20.42 -10.25 -0.93
CA ILE A 449 -21.31 -9.34 -1.66
C ILE A 449 -20.51 -8.29 -2.43
N GLY A 450 -19.37 -7.86 -1.91
CA GLY A 450 -18.48 -6.90 -2.56
C GLY A 450 -17.99 -7.35 -3.94
N VAL A 451 -17.75 -8.65 -4.13
CA VAL A 451 -17.36 -9.20 -5.45
C VAL A 451 -18.50 -9.04 -6.46
N ILE A 452 -19.74 -9.28 -6.05
CA ILE A 452 -20.93 -9.10 -6.90
C ILE A 452 -21.10 -7.61 -7.24
N LEU A 453 -20.94 -6.73 -6.26
CA LEU A 453 -21.02 -5.29 -6.48
C LEU A 453 -19.89 -4.78 -7.39
N ALA A 454 -18.68 -5.36 -7.30
CA ALA A 454 -17.56 -5.02 -8.19
C ALA A 454 -17.91 -5.33 -9.65
N ALA A 455 -18.45 -6.51 -9.91
CA ALA A 455 -18.94 -6.85 -11.25
C ALA A 455 -20.06 -5.89 -11.72
N LEU A 456 -20.99 -5.55 -10.82
CA LEU A 456 -22.11 -4.66 -11.13
C LEU A 456 -21.66 -3.27 -11.58
N TYR A 457 -20.78 -2.59 -10.83
CA TYR A 457 -20.36 -1.23 -11.21
C TYR A 457 -19.43 -1.21 -12.43
N LEU A 458 -18.50 -2.18 -12.57
CA LEU A 458 -17.58 -2.22 -13.72
C LEU A 458 -18.30 -2.59 -15.03
N LEU A 459 -19.17 -3.60 -15.01
CA LEU A 459 -19.94 -3.97 -16.19
C LEU A 459 -20.95 -2.87 -16.58
N SER A 460 -21.56 -2.20 -15.60
CA SER A 460 -22.42 -1.03 -15.85
C SER A 460 -21.63 0.11 -16.51
N MET A 461 -20.41 0.38 -16.03
CA MET A 461 -19.51 1.38 -16.62
C MET A 461 -19.16 1.01 -18.07
N LEU A 462 -18.73 -0.23 -18.32
CA LEU A 462 -18.40 -0.71 -19.66
C LEU A 462 -19.60 -0.59 -20.61
N ARG A 463 -20.77 -1.05 -20.19
CA ARG A 463 -22.00 -0.97 -20.99
C ARG A 463 -22.37 0.46 -21.36
N ARG A 464 -22.25 1.40 -20.41
CA ARG A 464 -22.71 2.78 -20.59
C ARG A 464 -21.70 3.67 -21.32
N ALA A 465 -20.39 3.51 -21.06
CA ALA A 465 -19.37 4.37 -21.67
C ALA A 465 -18.74 3.77 -22.92
N PHE A 466 -18.49 2.46 -22.96
CA PHE A 466 -17.74 1.82 -24.04
C PHE A 466 -18.62 1.17 -25.09
N PHE A 467 -19.74 0.58 -24.67
CA PHE A 467 -20.68 -0.09 -25.55
C PHE A 467 -22.00 0.70 -25.65
N GLY A 468 -22.88 0.27 -26.59
CA GLY A 468 -24.17 0.93 -26.81
C GLY A 468 -24.12 2.04 -27.84
N PRO A 469 -25.12 2.93 -27.88
CA PRO A 469 -25.19 4.02 -28.85
C PRO A 469 -24.02 4.99 -28.69
N VAL A 470 -23.54 5.56 -29.79
CA VAL A 470 -22.47 6.54 -29.80
C VAL A 470 -22.94 7.80 -29.09
N GLY A 471 -22.24 8.18 -28.00
CA GLY A 471 -22.53 9.37 -27.21
C GLY A 471 -22.13 10.68 -27.94
N PRO A 472 -22.51 11.86 -27.35
CA PRO A 472 -22.20 13.16 -27.97
C PRO A 472 -20.70 13.39 -28.19
N ALA A 473 -19.85 13.06 -27.22
CA ALA A 473 -18.41 13.30 -27.33
C ALA A 473 -17.74 12.45 -28.42
N PRO A 474 -17.93 11.12 -28.54
CA PRO A 474 -17.39 10.32 -29.65
C PRO A 474 -17.99 10.64 -31.02
N ALA A 475 -19.21 11.19 -31.08
CA ALA A 475 -19.84 11.58 -32.34
C ALA A 475 -19.15 12.78 -33.00
N HIS A 476 -18.65 13.72 -32.21
CA HIS A 476 -18.09 14.99 -32.69
C HIS A 476 -16.57 15.02 -32.82
N HIS A 477 -15.86 14.01 -32.30
CA HIS A 477 -14.40 13.95 -32.29
C HIS A 477 -13.92 12.70 -33.05
N ASP A 478 -13.20 12.90 -34.15
CA ASP A 478 -12.45 11.84 -34.81
C ASP A 478 -11.03 11.83 -34.25
N VAL A 479 -10.74 10.82 -33.41
CA VAL A 479 -9.50 10.72 -32.62
C VAL A 479 -8.82 9.38 -32.87
N GLY A 480 -7.50 9.39 -32.91
CA GLY A 480 -6.72 8.16 -33.05
C GLY A 480 -6.81 7.27 -31.80
N ASP A 481 -6.72 5.96 -32.02
CA ASP A 481 -6.66 4.96 -30.96
C ASP A 481 -5.33 5.04 -30.20
N ILE A 482 -4.93 4.00 -29.53
CA ILE A 482 -3.76 3.96 -28.65
C ILE A 482 -2.45 4.36 -29.33
N ARG A 483 -1.67 5.25 -28.73
CA ARG A 483 -0.34 5.67 -29.21
C ARG A 483 0.73 4.70 -28.73
N ARG A 484 1.90 4.66 -29.40
CA ARG A 484 3.01 3.76 -29.02
C ARG A 484 3.46 3.95 -27.56
N ALA A 485 3.61 5.19 -27.08
CA ALA A 485 4.00 5.46 -25.69
C ALA A 485 2.94 4.98 -24.69
N GLU A 486 1.66 5.16 -25.01
CA GLU A 486 0.53 4.68 -24.21
C GLU A 486 0.48 3.15 -24.16
N SER A 487 0.78 2.47 -25.29
CA SER A 487 0.89 1.01 -25.32
C SER A 487 2.02 0.52 -24.39
N TRP A 488 3.19 1.12 -24.46
CA TRP A 488 4.30 0.79 -23.55
C TRP A 488 3.98 1.08 -22.08
N ALA A 489 3.10 2.03 -21.80
CA ALA A 489 2.66 2.33 -20.44
C ALA A 489 1.67 1.29 -19.89
N VAL A 490 0.76 0.76 -20.71
CA VAL A 490 -0.34 -0.10 -20.22
C VAL A 490 -0.09 -1.59 -20.43
N VAL A 491 0.50 -2.01 -21.56
CA VAL A 491 0.66 -3.44 -21.92
C VAL A 491 1.43 -4.24 -20.86
N PRO A 492 2.56 -3.75 -20.28
CA PRO A 492 3.25 -4.49 -19.23
C PRO A 492 2.36 -4.79 -18.02
N LEU A 493 1.46 -3.86 -17.65
CA LEU A 493 0.54 -4.06 -16.53
C LEU A 493 -0.49 -5.15 -16.88
N LEU A 494 -1.04 -5.15 -18.09
CA LEU A 494 -1.99 -6.16 -18.55
C LEU A 494 -1.35 -7.56 -18.57
N VAL A 495 -0.12 -7.65 -19.08
CA VAL A 495 0.64 -8.91 -19.13
C VAL A 495 0.85 -9.46 -17.72
N LEU A 496 1.21 -8.61 -16.75
CA LEU A 496 1.38 -9.04 -15.36
C LEU A 496 0.04 -9.42 -14.71
N CYS A 497 -1.05 -8.71 -15.01
CA CYS A 497 -2.39 -9.10 -14.55
C CYS A 497 -2.76 -10.51 -15.02
N LEU A 498 -2.46 -10.84 -16.28
CA LEU A 498 -2.69 -12.18 -16.84
C LEU A 498 -1.73 -13.22 -16.21
N ALA A 499 -0.44 -12.91 -16.16
CA ALA A 499 0.57 -13.83 -15.65
C ALA A 499 0.31 -14.23 -14.19
N ILE A 500 0.02 -13.25 -13.31
CA ILE A 500 -0.30 -13.50 -11.89
C ILE A 500 -1.63 -14.26 -11.77
N GLY A 501 -2.61 -13.98 -12.64
CA GLY A 501 -3.91 -14.65 -12.62
C GLY A 501 -3.82 -16.13 -13.01
N ILE A 502 -3.01 -16.46 -14.01
CA ILE A 502 -2.82 -17.85 -14.46
C ILE A 502 -1.86 -18.62 -13.55
N TYR A 503 -0.76 -17.98 -13.14
CA TYR A 503 0.30 -18.64 -12.35
C TYR A 503 0.79 -17.75 -11.19
N PRO A 504 0.01 -17.63 -10.09
CA PRO A 504 0.37 -16.81 -8.95
C PRO A 504 1.51 -17.40 -8.10
N LYS A 505 1.84 -18.68 -8.28
CA LYS A 505 2.78 -19.44 -7.44
C LYS A 505 4.13 -18.76 -7.25
N PRO A 506 4.81 -18.20 -8.28
CA PRO A 506 6.11 -17.53 -8.08
C PRO A 506 6.03 -16.36 -7.10
N LEU A 507 4.99 -15.53 -7.18
CA LEU A 507 4.81 -14.40 -6.28
C LEU A 507 4.44 -14.86 -4.87
N ILE A 508 3.63 -15.92 -4.73
CA ILE A 508 3.28 -16.52 -3.44
C ILE A 508 4.52 -17.08 -2.78
N ASP A 509 5.31 -17.89 -3.50
CA ASP A 509 6.51 -18.53 -2.96
C ASP A 509 7.58 -17.50 -2.58
N PHE A 510 7.65 -16.39 -3.31
CA PHE A 510 8.58 -15.29 -3.06
C PHE A 510 8.35 -14.58 -1.71
N VAL A 511 7.09 -14.39 -1.30
CA VAL A 511 6.72 -13.73 -0.05
C VAL A 511 6.39 -14.70 1.09
N LYS A 512 6.32 -16.00 0.78
CA LYS A 512 5.93 -17.05 1.74
C LYS A 512 6.74 -17.05 3.03
N PRO A 513 8.08 -16.88 3.02
CA PRO A 513 8.86 -16.83 4.27
C PRO A 513 8.39 -15.73 5.22
N ASP A 514 8.17 -14.53 4.67
CA ASP A 514 7.79 -13.34 5.43
C ASP A 514 6.37 -13.47 6.01
N VAL A 515 5.43 -13.96 5.18
CA VAL A 515 4.04 -14.20 5.60
C VAL A 515 3.97 -15.29 6.65
N GLN A 516 4.73 -16.39 6.49
CA GLN A 516 4.74 -17.47 7.47
C GLN A 516 5.33 -17.06 8.80
N ALA A 517 6.36 -16.20 8.81
CA ALA A 517 6.93 -15.66 10.05
C ALA A 517 5.88 -14.87 10.83
N LEU A 518 5.13 -14.00 10.15
CA LEU A 518 4.03 -13.25 10.77
C LEU A 518 2.88 -14.17 11.24
N ALA A 519 2.46 -15.13 10.42
CA ALA A 519 1.34 -16.01 10.76
C ALA A 519 1.64 -16.90 11.97
N ARG A 520 2.88 -17.43 12.10
CA ARG A 520 3.31 -18.23 13.26
C ARG A 520 3.14 -17.49 14.59
N LEU A 521 3.39 -16.17 14.59
CA LEU A 521 3.18 -15.32 15.77
C LEU A 521 1.73 -15.43 16.27
N TYR A 522 0.76 -15.42 15.36
CA TYR A 522 -0.67 -15.50 15.70
C TYR A 522 -1.16 -16.90 15.98
N ASP A 523 -0.58 -17.93 15.35
CA ASP A 523 -0.89 -19.33 15.67
C ASP A 523 -0.45 -19.66 17.09
N ALA A 524 0.73 -19.20 17.52
CA ALA A 524 1.18 -19.34 18.90
C ALA A 524 0.21 -18.70 19.90
N ARG A 525 -0.29 -17.47 19.61
CA ARG A 525 -1.27 -16.77 20.46
C ARG A 525 -2.62 -17.51 20.55
N ARG A 526 -3.10 -18.09 19.45
CA ARG A 526 -4.33 -18.91 19.43
C ARG A 526 -4.20 -20.14 20.31
N VAL A 527 -3.05 -20.83 20.26
CA VAL A 527 -2.78 -22.00 21.10
C VAL A 527 -2.76 -21.63 22.57
N GLU A 528 -2.09 -20.52 22.95
CA GLU A 528 -2.03 -20.04 24.34
C GLU A 528 -3.43 -19.74 24.90
N GLN A 529 -4.26 -19.03 24.14
CA GLN A 529 -5.63 -18.68 24.59
C GLN A 529 -6.52 -19.92 24.74
N ASN A 530 -6.42 -20.89 23.82
CA ASN A 530 -7.19 -22.12 23.91
C ASN A 530 -6.70 -23.05 25.04
N SER A 531 -5.45 -22.88 25.50
CA SER A 531 -4.84 -23.65 26.57
C SER A 531 -5.10 -23.08 27.96
N GLN A 532 -5.54 -21.81 28.06
CA GLN A 532 -5.99 -21.25 29.33
C GLN A 532 -7.36 -21.87 29.65
N PRO A 533 -7.51 -22.62 30.77
CA PRO A 533 -8.80 -23.15 31.17
C PRO A 533 -9.76 -21.98 31.33
N VAL A 534 -11.00 -22.18 30.88
CA VAL A 534 -12.13 -21.26 31.08
C VAL A 534 -12.28 -21.02 32.60
N ALA A 535 -11.45 -20.14 33.14
CA ALA A 535 -11.59 -19.64 34.48
C ALA A 535 -12.74 -18.63 34.47
N LEU A 536 -13.96 -19.21 34.51
CA LEU A 536 -15.06 -18.70 35.29
C LEU A 536 -15.93 -17.53 34.87
N SER A 537 -17.07 -17.97 34.56
CA SER A 537 -18.32 -17.39 35.09
C SER A 537 -18.80 -18.13 36.36
N GLN A 538 -18.00 -18.22 37.43
CA GLN A 538 -18.44 -18.76 38.71
C GLN A 538 -18.49 -17.74 39.84
N THR A 539 -18.77 -16.47 39.55
CA THR A 539 -19.02 -15.45 40.56
C THR A 539 -20.38 -14.80 40.33
N ALA A 540 -21.45 -15.59 40.34
CA ALA A 540 -22.83 -15.07 40.56
C ALA A 540 -23.82 -16.19 40.85
N ALA A 541 -23.62 -16.88 41.98
CA ALA A 541 -24.69 -17.60 42.63
C ALA A 541 -24.31 -17.79 44.10
N ALA A 542 -24.36 -16.71 44.88
CA ALA A 542 -24.49 -16.84 46.32
C ALA A 542 -25.92 -17.25 46.62
N PRO A 543 -26.16 -18.36 47.36
CA PRO A 543 -27.51 -18.71 47.76
C PRO A 543 -27.98 -17.75 48.86
N MET A 544 -29.06 -17.04 48.59
CA MET A 544 -29.80 -16.30 49.63
C MET A 544 -30.46 -17.32 50.56
N THR A 545 -29.78 -17.68 51.63
CA THR A 545 -30.44 -18.36 52.76
C THR A 545 -31.18 -17.32 53.59
N GLY A 546 -32.45 -17.20 53.35
CA GLY A 546 -33.38 -16.47 54.19
C GLY A 546 -33.63 -17.25 55.50
N GLU A 547 -33.11 -16.82 56.62
CA GLU A 547 -33.59 -17.20 57.97
C GLU A 547 -34.82 -16.37 58.31
N VAL A 548 -35.96 -17.02 58.30
CA VAL A 548 -37.20 -16.56 58.96
C VAL A 548 -37.02 -16.81 60.42
N ARG A 549 -36.90 -15.75 61.26
CA ARG A 549 -37.11 -15.81 62.72
C ARG A 549 -38.51 -15.28 63.03
N ARG A 550 -39.21 -16.15 63.78
CA ARG A 550 -40.48 -15.85 64.46
C ARG A 550 -40.36 -14.72 65.48
#